data_08543d8957f69accce6bc296a4b7a364
#
_entry.id   08543d8957f69accce6bc296a4b7a364
#
_cell.length_a   1.000
_cell.length_b   1.000
_cell.length_c   1.000
_cell.angle_alpha   90.00
_cell.angle_beta   90.00
_cell.angle_gamma   90.00
#
_symmetry.space_group_name_H-M   'P 1'
#
loop_
_entity.id
_entity.type
_entity.pdbx_description
1 polymer ?
#
loop_
_entity_poly.entity_id
_entity_poly.type
_entity_poly.pdbx_seq_one_letter_code
_entity_poly.pdbx_strand_id
1 'polypeptide(L)'
;MLGPSSFLRPGPPPAAEGFELPCIAELGAMAWRGFGQGWHERNGGNASYRLTALEAAWVREACPAGPWEPLGAPAPGVGGELFLVSATGSCFHAMEGDLAPLLGIVEVDGEGLAWRHRWGFSDGGRPTSEFTGHLLIHQARMAATDGAARVIYHAHPTSVVALSKLLPLNPRTFTRALWKAMTESVMVFPEGLGVVGCLVPGSLELARASAEQMRRFPAVIWASHGLLASGEGFDDAFGRMHAIVKAADIHLAARTANGGSDRFPNELPDATLRAIAEGLGLQLNEAFLGGEGA
;
A
#
# COMPACT_ATOMS: atom_id res chain seq x y z
N MET A 1 -13.11 -42.20 -11.02
CA MET A 1 -12.41 -41.66 -9.83
C MET A 1 -13.02 -40.30 -9.57
N LEU A 2 -13.86 -40.21 -8.55
CA LEU A 2 -14.48 -38.94 -8.11
C LEU A 2 -13.42 -38.13 -7.33
N GLY A 3 -13.13 -36.90 -7.79
CA GLY A 3 -12.25 -35.99 -7.10
C GLY A 3 -12.78 -35.58 -5.72
N PRO A 4 -11.92 -35.09 -4.80
CA PRO A 4 -12.34 -34.75 -3.44
C PRO A 4 -13.36 -33.61 -3.48
N SER A 5 -14.54 -33.86 -2.90
CA SER A 5 -15.57 -32.87 -2.67
C SER A 5 -14.99 -31.70 -1.88
N SER A 6 -15.00 -30.51 -2.46
CA SER A 6 -14.74 -29.26 -1.75
C SER A 6 -15.82 -29.09 -0.68
N PHE A 7 -15.50 -29.44 0.56
CA PHE A 7 -16.32 -29.05 1.70
C PHE A 7 -16.26 -27.51 1.75
N LEU A 8 -17.33 -26.88 1.29
CA LEU A 8 -17.58 -25.46 1.57
C LEU A 8 -17.57 -25.32 3.10
N ARG A 9 -16.56 -24.65 3.64
CA ARG A 9 -16.59 -24.26 5.05
C ARG A 9 -17.80 -23.36 5.24
N PRO A 10 -18.60 -23.52 6.33
CA PRO A 10 -19.67 -22.58 6.60
C PRO A 10 -19.07 -21.16 6.65
N GLY A 11 -19.70 -20.22 5.94
CA GLY A 11 -19.33 -18.83 5.99
C GLY A 11 -19.36 -18.31 7.43
N PRO A 12 -18.69 -17.18 7.71
CA PRO A 12 -18.72 -16.59 9.03
C PRO A 12 -20.16 -16.24 9.42
N PRO A 13 -20.50 -16.29 10.71
CA PRO A 13 -21.81 -15.84 11.16
C PRO A 13 -22.01 -14.36 10.85
N PRO A 14 -23.23 -13.91 10.53
CA PRO A 14 -23.51 -12.52 10.19
C PRO A 14 -23.17 -11.59 11.37
N ALA A 15 -22.72 -10.37 11.03
CA ALA A 15 -22.60 -9.30 12.00
C ALA A 15 -23.97 -8.94 12.59
N ALA A 16 -23.99 -8.19 13.70
CA ALA A 16 -25.21 -7.65 14.28
C ALA A 16 -25.99 -6.83 13.24
N GLU A 17 -27.31 -6.87 13.31
CA GLU A 17 -28.16 -6.06 12.45
C GLU A 17 -27.83 -4.57 12.60
N GLY A 18 -27.64 -3.86 11.48
CA GLY A 18 -27.24 -2.45 11.48
C GLY A 18 -25.73 -2.21 11.70
N PHE A 19 -24.87 -3.23 11.61
CA PHE A 19 -23.43 -3.03 11.67
C PHE A 19 -22.93 -2.28 10.42
N GLU A 20 -22.47 -1.06 10.63
CA GLU A 20 -21.86 -0.21 9.60
C GLU A 20 -20.57 0.38 10.14
N LEU A 21 -19.52 0.36 9.33
CA LEU A 21 -18.22 0.97 9.60
C LEU A 21 -17.83 1.84 8.41
N PRO A 22 -17.71 3.18 8.58
CA PRO A 22 -17.39 4.09 7.48
C PRO A 22 -16.14 3.68 6.70
N CYS A 23 -15.11 3.18 7.38
CA CYS A 23 -13.85 2.75 6.74
C CYS A 23 -14.04 1.66 5.66
N ILE A 24 -15.13 0.87 5.73
CA ILE A 24 -15.43 -0.15 4.70
C ILE A 24 -15.78 0.54 3.39
N ALA A 25 -16.67 1.53 3.40
CA ALA A 25 -17.03 2.31 2.23
C ALA A 25 -15.87 3.17 1.72
N GLU A 26 -15.07 3.74 2.61
CA GLU A 26 -13.90 4.54 2.26
C GLU A 26 -12.82 3.72 1.56
N LEU A 27 -12.52 2.50 2.04
CA LEU A 27 -11.58 1.60 1.37
C LEU A 27 -12.12 1.19 0.00
N GLY A 28 -13.40 0.84 -0.10
CA GLY A 28 -14.05 0.53 -1.37
C GLY A 28 -13.95 1.68 -2.36
N ALA A 29 -14.24 2.91 -1.92
CA ALA A 29 -14.14 4.13 -2.75
C ALA A 29 -12.71 4.42 -3.18
N MET A 30 -11.70 4.24 -2.32
CA MET A 30 -10.28 4.37 -2.68
C MET A 30 -9.91 3.34 -3.76
N ALA A 31 -10.27 2.08 -3.57
CA ALA A 31 -9.98 1.00 -4.50
C ALA A 31 -10.66 1.24 -5.87
N TRP A 32 -11.92 1.65 -5.88
CA TRP A 32 -12.66 2.02 -7.09
C TRP A 32 -12.01 3.19 -7.84
N ARG A 33 -11.61 4.25 -7.13
CA ARG A 33 -10.88 5.37 -7.73
C ARG A 33 -9.58 4.90 -8.39
N GLY A 34 -8.82 4.01 -7.74
CA GLY A 34 -7.59 3.43 -8.31
C GLY A 34 -7.85 2.59 -9.55
N PHE A 35 -8.95 1.81 -9.58
CA PHE A 35 -9.37 1.12 -10.79
C PHE A 35 -9.66 2.11 -11.92
N GLY A 36 -10.37 3.20 -11.64
CA GLY A 36 -10.64 4.27 -12.61
C GLY A 36 -9.39 4.96 -13.17
N GLN A 37 -8.26 4.92 -12.44
CA GLN A 37 -6.95 5.39 -12.93
C GLN A 37 -6.21 4.34 -13.78
N GLY A 38 -6.75 3.11 -13.93
CA GLY A 38 -6.09 2.04 -14.66
C GLY A 38 -4.94 1.38 -13.90
N TRP A 39 -4.96 1.42 -12.56
CA TRP A 39 -3.89 0.85 -11.73
C TRP A 39 -4.14 -0.60 -11.32
N HIS A 40 -5.30 -1.15 -11.63
CA HIS A 40 -5.70 -2.49 -11.21
C HIS A 40 -6.23 -3.30 -12.40
N GLU A 41 -5.43 -4.24 -12.86
CA GLU A 41 -5.86 -5.26 -13.82
C GLU A 41 -6.39 -6.49 -13.08
N ARG A 42 -7.45 -7.10 -13.57
CA ARG A 42 -8.07 -8.30 -12.99
C ARG A 42 -8.25 -8.15 -11.47
N ASN A 43 -7.53 -8.97 -10.69
CA ASN A 43 -7.45 -8.95 -9.23
C ASN A 43 -6.10 -8.39 -8.74
N GLY A 44 -5.44 -7.56 -9.56
CA GLY A 44 -4.15 -6.94 -9.22
C GLY A 44 -4.31 -5.84 -8.20
N GLY A 45 -3.33 -5.75 -7.29
CA GLY A 45 -3.35 -4.81 -6.17
C GLY A 45 -4.15 -5.30 -4.96
N ASN A 46 -3.96 -4.63 -3.83
CA ASN A 46 -4.64 -4.92 -2.57
C ASN A 46 -4.52 -3.73 -1.61
N ALA A 47 -5.32 -3.74 -0.57
CA ALA A 47 -5.30 -2.68 0.43
C ALA A 47 -5.60 -3.23 1.83
N SER A 48 -5.08 -2.55 2.84
CA SER A 48 -5.45 -2.79 4.24
C SER A 48 -5.48 -1.50 5.05
N TYR A 49 -6.34 -1.48 6.04
CA TYR A 49 -6.47 -0.39 6.99
C TYR A 49 -6.45 -0.94 8.42
N ARG A 50 -5.58 -0.39 9.26
CA ARG A 50 -5.54 -0.71 10.69
C ARG A 50 -6.61 0.11 11.40
N LEU A 51 -7.60 -0.54 11.98
CA LEU A 51 -8.72 0.09 12.67
C LEU A 51 -8.23 0.97 13.83
N THR A 52 -8.96 2.05 14.09
CA THR A 52 -8.79 2.82 15.32
C THR A 52 -9.24 2.01 16.53
N ALA A 53 -8.83 2.40 17.74
CA ALA A 53 -9.25 1.73 18.97
C ALA A 53 -10.77 1.70 19.14
N LEU A 54 -11.47 2.76 18.71
CA LEU A 54 -12.92 2.86 18.79
C LEU A 54 -13.61 1.90 17.81
N GLU A 55 -13.16 1.87 16.56
CA GLU A 55 -13.66 0.93 15.54
C GLU A 55 -13.40 -0.52 15.95
N ALA A 56 -12.20 -0.81 16.45
CA ALA A 56 -11.83 -2.14 16.92
C ALA A 56 -12.70 -2.61 18.11
N ALA A 57 -13.01 -1.72 19.04
CA ALA A 57 -13.92 -2.02 20.17
C ALA A 57 -15.32 -2.36 19.65
N TRP A 58 -15.84 -1.56 18.71
CA TRP A 58 -17.14 -1.80 18.11
C TRP A 58 -17.20 -3.12 17.34
N VAL A 59 -16.17 -3.42 16.52
CA VAL A 59 -16.10 -4.71 15.82
C VAL A 59 -16.08 -5.90 16.79
N ARG A 60 -15.33 -5.79 17.89
CA ARG A 60 -15.29 -6.88 18.89
C ARG A 60 -16.62 -7.14 19.56
N GLU A 61 -17.42 -6.09 19.75
CA GLU A 61 -18.76 -6.17 20.33
C GLU A 61 -19.79 -6.70 19.33
N ALA A 62 -19.80 -6.17 18.11
CA ALA A 62 -20.84 -6.41 17.11
C ALA A 62 -20.58 -7.66 16.23
N CYS A 63 -19.33 -8.08 16.08
CA CYS A 63 -18.96 -9.14 15.14
C CYS A 63 -18.40 -10.36 15.88
N PRO A 64 -18.96 -11.55 15.65
CA PRO A 64 -18.47 -12.78 16.28
C PRO A 64 -17.06 -13.12 15.78
N ALA A 65 -16.28 -13.74 16.67
CA ALA A 65 -14.92 -14.17 16.35
C ALA A 65 -14.92 -15.55 15.68
N GLY A 66 -14.25 -15.66 14.55
CA GLY A 66 -13.90 -16.94 13.95
C GLY A 66 -12.78 -17.69 14.69
N PRO A 67 -12.43 -18.89 14.24
CA PRO A 67 -11.27 -19.61 14.77
C PRO A 67 -9.95 -18.88 14.43
N TRP A 68 -8.93 -19.09 15.27
CA TRP A 68 -7.58 -18.62 14.98
C TRP A 68 -6.93 -19.43 13.84
N GLU A 69 -6.29 -18.74 12.94
CA GLU A 69 -5.52 -19.29 11.82
C GLU A 69 -4.07 -18.75 11.87
N PRO A 70 -3.05 -19.58 11.63
CA PRO A 70 -1.67 -19.14 11.72
C PRO A 70 -1.33 -18.09 10.66
N LEU A 71 -0.49 -17.11 11.02
CA LEU A 71 0.15 -16.20 10.09
C LEU A 71 1.33 -16.88 9.38
N GLY A 72 1.65 -16.39 8.17
CA GLY A 72 2.81 -16.87 7.41
C GLY A 72 4.17 -16.48 8.03
N ALA A 73 4.18 -15.44 8.86
CA ALA A 73 5.34 -15.04 9.67
C ALA A 73 4.87 -14.24 10.91
N PRO A 74 5.66 -14.23 12.00
CA PRO A 74 5.35 -13.42 13.17
C PRO A 74 5.33 -11.92 12.88
N ALA A 75 4.33 -11.22 13.42
CA ALA A 75 4.17 -9.77 13.33
C ALA A 75 3.82 -9.18 14.73
N PRO A 76 4.71 -9.30 15.73
CA PRO A 76 4.41 -8.97 17.12
C PRO A 76 4.06 -7.48 17.34
N GLY A 77 4.58 -6.59 16.50
CA GLY A 77 4.30 -5.16 16.61
C GLY A 77 2.88 -4.75 16.24
N VAL A 78 2.07 -5.68 15.72
CA VAL A 78 0.64 -5.48 15.44
C VAL A 78 -0.25 -6.45 16.24
N GLY A 79 0.30 -7.05 17.31
CA GLY A 79 -0.46 -7.94 18.18
C GLY A 79 -1.66 -7.26 18.83
N GLY A 80 -2.83 -7.90 18.73
CA GLY A 80 -4.10 -7.37 19.23
C GLY A 80 -4.79 -6.36 18.32
N GLU A 81 -4.20 -5.96 17.20
CA GLU A 81 -4.81 -5.01 16.26
C GLU A 81 -5.84 -5.68 15.34
N LEU A 82 -6.79 -4.87 14.84
CA LEU A 82 -7.75 -5.27 13.82
C LEU A 82 -7.46 -4.57 12.50
N PHE A 83 -7.67 -5.28 11.41
CA PHE A 83 -7.43 -4.79 10.05
C PHE A 83 -8.62 -5.04 9.15
N LEU A 84 -9.09 -4.00 8.47
CA LEU A 84 -9.90 -4.14 7.27
C LEU A 84 -8.95 -4.43 6.11
N VAL A 85 -9.22 -5.47 5.32
CA VAL A 85 -8.31 -5.91 4.25
C VAL A 85 -9.08 -6.45 3.05
N SER A 86 -8.55 -6.24 1.84
CA SER A 86 -9.11 -6.79 0.62
C SER A 86 -8.97 -8.32 0.57
N ALA A 87 -10.00 -8.99 0.05
CA ALA A 87 -10.01 -10.44 -0.12
C ALA A 87 -9.02 -10.90 -1.20
N THR A 88 -8.48 -12.10 -1.04
CA THR A 88 -7.71 -12.74 -2.11
C THR A 88 -8.57 -12.92 -3.35
N GLY A 89 -8.03 -12.54 -4.51
CA GLY A 89 -8.75 -12.66 -5.79
C GLY A 89 -9.83 -11.60 -6.01
N SER A 90 -10.06 -10.66 -5.08
CA SER A 90 -11.02 -9.57 -5.30
C SER A 90 -10.58 -8.65 -6.43
N CYS A 91 -11.55 -8.24 -7.24
CA CYS A 91 -11.34 -7.31 -8.35
C CYS A 91 -11.82 -5.90 -7.94
N PHE A 92 -10.96 -4.92 -8.02
CA PHE A 92 -11.28 -3.56 -7.57
C PHE A 92 -12.35 -2.86 -8.41
N HIS A 93 -12.60 -3.31 -9.64
CA HIS A 93 -13.76 -2.84 -10.43
C HIS A 93 -15.12 -3.22 -9.81
N ALA A 94 -15.17 -4.18 -8.90
CA ALA A 94 -16.40 -4.58 -8.22
C ALA A 94 -16.66 -3.81 -6.91
N MET A 95 -15.73 -2.94 -6.48
CA MET A 95 -15.82 -2.20 -5.21
C MET A 95 -16.88 -1.10 -5.17
N GLU A 96 -17.66 -0.91 -6.25
CA GLU A 96 -18.82 -0.02 -6.29
C GLU A 96 -20.09 -0.69 -5.75
N GLY A 97 -20.10 -2.02 -5.60
CA GLY A 97 -21.25 -2.83 -5.19
C GLY A 97 -21.21 -3.26 -3.72
N ASP A 98 -21.64 -4.50 -3.48
CA ASP A 98 -21.56 -5.13 -2.16
C ASP A 98 -20.09 -5.40 -1.80
N LEU A 99 -19.64 -4.82 -0.70
CA LEU A 99 -18.26 -4.90 -0.25
C LEU A 99 -17.98 -6.13 0.63
N ALA A 100 -19.02 -6.76 1.19
CA ALA A 100 -18.86 -7.87 2.12
C ALA A 100 -18.17 -9.12 1.51
N PRO A 101 -18.32 -9.46 0.22
CA PRO A 101 -17.52 -10.50 -0.40
C PRO A 101 -16.05 -10.10 -0.66
N LEU A 102 -15.81 -8.80 -0.89
CA LEU A 102 -14.56 -8.26 -1.42
C LEU A 102 -13.60 -7.78 -0.33
N LEU A 103 -14.13 -7.48 0.85
CA LEU A 103 -13.41 -6.98 2.02
C LEU A 103 -13.70 -7.84 3.24
N GLY A 104 -12.79 -7.83 4.21
CA GLY A 104 -13.05 -8.45 5.50
C GLY A 104 -12.26 -7.79 6.62
N ILE A 105 -12.79 -7.90 7.84
CA ILE A 105 -12.10 -7.46 9.05
C ILE A 105 -11.53 -8.70 9.75
N VAL A 106 -10.26 -8.62 10.06
CA VAL A 106 -9.53 -9.67 10.75
C VAL A 106 -8.88 -9.11 12.02
N GLU A 107 -8.74 -9.94 13.03
CA GLU A 107 -8.05 -9.63 14.28
C GLU A 107 -6.76 -10.45 14.36
N VAL A 108 -5.68 -9.81 14.71
CA VAL A 108 -4.39 -10.46 14.99
C VAL A 108 -4.36 -10.81 16.48
N ASP A 109 -3.81 -11.97 16.85
CA ASP A 109 -3.66 -12.35 18.27
C ASP A 109 -2.64 -11.46 18.99
N GLY A 110 -2.64 -11.52 20.33
CA GLY A 110 -1.77 -10.65 21.14
C GLY A 110 -0.27 -10.85 20.90
N GLU A 111 0.12 -12.00 20.39
CA GLU A 111 1.53 -12.35 20.11
C GLU A 111 1.94 -12.08 18.64
N GLY A 112 0.96 -11.79 17.76
CA GLY A 112 1.20 -11.59 16.33
C GLY A 112 1.57 -12.87 15.59
N LEU A 113 1.03 -14.02 16.02
CA LEU A 113 1.31 -15.33 15.43
C LEU A 113 0.13 -15.90 14.65
N ALA A 114 -1.08 -15.43 14.92
CA ALA A 114 -2.31 -15.90 14.31
C ALA A 114 -3.26 -14.72 14.00
N TRP A 115 -4.21 -14.99 13.12
CA TRP A 115 -5.31 -14.08 12.82
C TRP A 115 -6.64 -14.81 12.90
N ARG A 116 -7.71 -14.10 13.09
CA ARG A 116 -9.07 -14.62 13.01
C ARG A 116 -10.01 -13.67 12.30
N HIS A 117 -11.02 -14.23 11.68
CA HIS A 117 -12.09 -13.49 11.02
C HIS A 117 -13.02 -12.80 12.04
N ARG A 118 -13.49 -11.60 11.69
CA ARG A 118 -14.50 -10.82 12.44
C ARG A 118 -15.68 -10.45 11.56
N TRP A 119 -15.46 -9.94 10.35
CA TRP A 119 -16.50 -9.48 9.44
C TRP A 119 -16.08 -9.66 7.97
N GLY A 120 -17.07 -9.69 7.06
CA GLY A 120 -16.83 -9.73 5.61
C GLY A 120 -16.41 -11.11 5.11
N PHE A 121 -15.78 -11.17 3.94
CA PHE A 121 -15.45 -12.40 3.23
C PHE A 121 -16.67 -13.34 3.09
N SER A 122 -17.85 -12.75 2.81
CA SER A 122 -19.15 -13.47 2.88
C SER A 122 -19.24 -14.68 1.95
N ASP A 123 -18.43 -14.73 0.89
CA ASP A 123 -18.34 -15.86 -0.05
C ASP A 123 -17.32 -16.93 0.37
N GLY A 124 -16.91 -16.95 1.65
CA GLY A 124 -15.88 -17.86 2.16
C GLY A 124 -14.46 -17.43 1.76
N GLY A 125 -14.27 -16.16 1.38
CA GLY A 125 -13.01 -15.55 1.04
C GLY A 125 -12.02 -15.52 2.23
N ARG A 126 -10.80 -15.09 1.93
CA ARG A 126 -9.69 -14.95 2.88
C ARG A 126 -8.99 -13.61 2.62
N PRO A 127 -8.21 -13.09 3.57
CA PRO A 127 -7.34 -11.95 3.32
C PRO A 127 -6.47 -12.16 2.07
N THR A 128 -6.10 -11.07 1.41
CA THR A 128 -5.14 -11.12 0.29
C THR A 128 -3.95 -12.02 0.60
N SER A 129 -3.40 -12.69 -0.41
CA SER A 129 -2.20 -13.54 -0.28
C SER A 129 -0.98 -12.75 0.24
N GLU A 130 -1.01 -11.43 0.14
CA GLU A 130 0.04 -10.52 0.66
C GLU A 130 -0.23 -10.04 2.10
N PHE A 131 -1.26 -10.58 2.79
CA PHE A 131 -1.67 -10.11 4.10
C PHE A 131 -0.54 -10.13 5.15
N THR A 132 0.27 -11.19 5.21
CA THR A 132 1.44 -11.23 6.09
C THR A 132 2.41 -10.07 5.77
N GLY A 133 2.59 -9.75 4.50
CA GLY A 133 3.38 -8.59 4.05
C GLY A 133 2.80 -7.28 4.56
N HIS A 134 1.48 -7.09 4.42
CA HIS A 134 0.79 -5.92 4.95
C HIS A 134 1.01 -5.76 6.45
N LEU A 135 0.91 -6.83 7.25
CA LEU A 135 1.14 -6.76 8.69
C LEU A 135 2.57 -6.34 9.05
N LEU A 136 3.59 -6.89 8.37
CA LEU A 136 4.98 -6.49 8.58
C LEU A 136 5.22 -5.02 8.20
N ILE A 137 4.55 -4.55 7.15
CA ILE A 137 4.62 -3.16 6.70
C ILE A 137 3.89 -2.24 7.69
N HIS A 138 2.69 -2.61 8.16
CA HIS A 138 2.01 -1.87 9.22
C HIS A 138 2.87 -1.74 10.47
N GLN A 139 3.49 -2.84 10.91
CA GLN A 139 4.43 -2.81 12.04
C GLN A 139 5.57 -1.81 11.82
N ALA A 140 6.18 -1.80 10.62
CA ALA A 140 7.25 -0.88 10.26
C ALA A 140 6.78 0.58 10.24
N ARG A 141 5.60 0.83 9.65
CA ARG A 141 5.03 2.19 9.56
C ARG A 141 4.53 2.70 10.90
N MET A 142 3.91 1.85 11.72
CA MET A 142 3.53 2.22 13.09
C MET A 142 4.75 2.71 13.89
N ALA A 143 5.85 1.98 13.83
CA ALA A 143 7.08 2.36 14.53
C ALA A 143 7.70 3.66 13.97
N ALA A 144 7.59 3.90 12.67
CA ALA A 144 8.16 5.09 12.01
C ALA A 144 7.31 6.35 12.16
N THR A 145 6.03 6.24 12.54
CA THR A 145 5.05 7.34 12.57
C THR A 145 4.29 7.44 13.89
N ASP A 146 4.79 6.83 14.96
CA ASP A 146 4.11 6.76 16.27
C ASP A 146 2.65 6.31 16.15
N GLY A 147 2.38 5.36 15.24
CA GLY A 147 1.06 4.80 15.00
C GLY A 147 0.15 5.64 14.10
N ALA A 148 0.59 6.78 13.55
CA ALA A 148 -0.25 7.62 12.70
C ALA A 148 -0.62 6.93 11.38
N ALA A 149 0.31 6.24 10.72
CA ALA A 149 0.03 5.52 9.48
C ALA A 149 -0.91 4.32 9.72
N ARG A 150 -2.02 4.29 9.00
CA ARG A 150 -3.08 3.28 9.14
C ARG A 150 -3.43 2.55 7.87
N VAL A 151 -3.16 3.13 6.70
CA VAL A 151 -3.49 2.57 5.39
C VAL A 151 -2.24 2.06 4.70
N ILE A 152 -2.33 0.88 4.10
CA ILE A 152 -1.37 0.36 3.11
C ILE A 152 -2.16 0.07 1.83
N TYR A 153 -1.71 0.66 0.74
CA TYR A 153 -2.34 0.55 -0.57
C TYR A 153 -1.32 0.11 -1.61
N HIS A 154 -1.61 -1.00 -2.29
CA HIS A 154 -0.79 -1.56 -3.36
C HIS A 154 -1.53 -1.53 -4.69
N ALA A 155 -0.85 -1.10 -5.74
CA ALA A 155 -1.38 -1.00 -7.10
C ALA A 155 -0.27 -1.18 -8.15
N HIS A 156 -0.66 -1.37 -9.42
CA HIS A 156 0.23 -1.61 -10.56
C HIS A 156 0.21 -0.46 -11.59
N PRO A 157 0.55 0.80 -11.22
CA PRO A 157 0.55 1.90 -12.16
C PRO A 157 1.60 1.70 -13.25
N THR A 158 1.16 1.72 -14.51
CA THR A 158 1.98 1.40 -15.69
C THR A 158 3.25 2.22 -15.77
N SER A 159 3.19 3.52 -15.48
CA SER A 159 4.34 4.42 -15.56
C SER A 159 5.42 4.08 -14.54
N VAL A 160 5.04 3.73 -13.30
CA VAL A 160 6.00 3.33 -12.26
C VAL A 160 6.66 2.00 -12.62
N VAL A 161 5.88 1.04 -13.11
CA VAL A 161 6.41 -0.24 -13.60
C VAL A 161 7.36 -0.02 -14.78
N ALA A 162 7.02 0.86 -15.73
CA ALA A 162 7.87 1.21 -16.86
C ALA A 162 9.18 1.86 -16.42
N LEU A 163 9.15 2.80 -15.45
CA LEU A 163 10.37 3.41 -14.89
C LEU A 163 11.31 2.37 -14.28
N SER A 164 10.79 1.31 -13.68
CA SER A 164 11.61 0.23 -13.13
C SER A 164 12.39 -0.58 -14.19
N LYS A 165 12.07 -0.40 -15.48
CA LYS A 165 12.83 -0.96 -16.59
C LYS A 165 13.94 -0.02 -17.10
N LEU A 166 13.87 1.25 -16.71
CA LEU A 166 14.69 2.31 -17.29
C LEU A 166 15.72 2.87 -16.31
N LEU A 167 15.36 2.97 -15.04
CA LEU A 167 16.20 3.57 -14.01
C LEU A 167 16.96 2.50 -13.20
N PRO A 168 18.18 2.79 -12.73
CA PRO A 168 18.86 1.98 -11.72
C PRO A 168 17.99 1.78 -10.47
N LEU A 169 17.85 0.52 -10.02
CA LEU A 169 16.97 0.12 -8.94
C LEU A 169 17.54 0.51 -7.57
N ASN A 170 17.54 1.79 -7.25
CA ASN A 170 17.92 2.30 -5.93
C ASN A 170 17.06 3.51 -5.52
N PRO A 171 16.86 3.72 -4.22
CA PRO A 171 16.02 4.80 -3.68
C PRO A 171 16.40 6.19 -4.18
N ARG A 172 17.71 6.51 -4.24
CA ARG A 172 18.20 7.82 -4.65
C ARG A 172 17.81 8.16 -6.09
N THR A 173 18.06 7.24 -7.02
CA THR A 173 17.78 7.46 -8.45
C THR A 173 16.31 7.70 -8.70
N PHE A 174 15.42 6.85 -8.14
CA PHE A 174 13.98 7.02 -8.29
C PHE A 174 13.47 8.29 -7.63
N THR A 175 13.88 8.55 -6.39
CA THR A 175 13.46 9.74 -5.68
C THR A 175 13.85 11.00 -6.45
N ARG A 176 15.10 11.12 -6.88
CA ARG A 176 15.58 12.29 -7.63
C ARG A 176 14.84 12.48 -8.94
N ALA A 177 14.64 11.40 -9.73
CA ALA A 177 13.91 11.47 -10.99
C ALA A 177 12.50 12.03 -10.79
N LEU A 178 11.79 11.60 -9.74
CA LEU A 178 10.43 12.01 -9.48
C LEU A 178 10.33 13.38 -8.77
N TRP A 179 11.26 13.71 -7.85
CA TRP A 179 11.31 15.05 -7.26
C TRP A 179 11.57 16.13 -8.30
N LYS A 180 12.40 15.86 -9.28
CA LYS A 180 12.75 16.79 -10.34
C LYS A 180 11.69 16.89 -11.45
N ALA A 181 10.73 15.99 -11.49
CA ALA A 181 9.65 16.00 -12.46
C ALA A 181 8.57 17.04 -12.15
N MET A 182 8.24 17.27 -10.86
CA MET A 182 7.23 18.24 -10.44
C MET A 182 7.42 18.66 -8.97
N THR A 183 7.00 19.86 -8.64
CA THR A 183 7.15 20.50 -7.31
C THR A 183 6.42 19.73 -6.21
N GLU A 184 5.22 19.22 -6.49
CA GLU A 184 4.39 18.46 -5.54
C GLU A 184 5.07 17.19 -5.02
N SER A 185 6.01 16.63 -5.78
CA SER A 185 6.73 15.44 -5.35
C SER A 185 7.47 15.65 -4.03
N VAL A 186 8.13 16.83 -3.87
CA VAL A 186 8.80 17.19 -2.61
C VAL A 186 7.82 17.36 -1.46
N MET A 187 6.59 17.84 -1.76
CA MET A 187 5.55 18.06 -0.74
C MET A 187 4.96 16.74 -0.23
N VAL A 188 4.82 15.74 -1.10
CA VAL A 188 4.07 14.50 -0.81
C VAL A 188 4.96 13.39 -0.27
N PHE A 189 6.24 13.33 -0.69
CA PHE A 189 7.20 12.32 -0.22
C PHE A 189 8.61 12.94 -0.02
N PRO A 190 8.72 13.92 0.91
CA PRO A 190 10.01 14.57 1.19
C PRO A 190 11.06 13.61 1.74
N GLU A 191 10.68 12.49 2.34
CA GLU A 191 11.55 11.42 2.80
C GLU A 191 12.18 10.66 1.62
N GLY A 192 11.55 10.72 0.44
CA GLY A 192 11.87 9.95 -0.75
C GLY A 192 11.10 8.64 -0.85
N LEU A 193 11.58 7.74 -1.73
CA LEU A 193 10.94 6.48 -2.07
C LEU A 193 11.89 5.30 -1.82
N GLY A 194 11.34 4.22 -1.26
CA GLY A 194 12.03 2.93 -1.22
C GLY A 194 11.95 2.23 -2.57
N VAL A 195 12.91 1.34 -2.82
CA VAL A 195 12.92 0.49 -4.01
C VAL A 195 13.29 -0.93 -3.60
N VAL A 196 12.50 -1.89 -4.04
CA VAL A 196 12.75 -3.33 -3.90
C VAL A 196 12.89 -3.93 -5.30
N GLY A 197 13.91 -4.76 -5.49
CA GLY A 197 14.12 -5.51 -6.73
C GLY A 197 12.96 -6.45 -7.04
N CYS A 198 13.00 -7.07 -8.23
CA CYS A 198 11.97 -8.03 -8.62
C CYS A 198 12.06 -9.28 -7.74
N LEU A 199 11.05 -9.50 -6.92
CA LEU A 199 10.87 -10.66 -6.05
C LEU A 199 9.52 -11.33 -6.34
N VAL A 200 9.33 -12.55 -5.88
CA VAL A 200 8.08 -13.29 -6.10
C VAL A 200 6.92 -12.61 -5.34
N PRO A 201 5.84 -12.21 -6.04
CA PRO A 201 4.66 -11.66 -5.38
C PRO A 201 4.10 -12.57 -4.27
N GLY A 202 3.72 -11.98 -3.14
CA GLY A 202 3.22 -12.72 -1.98
C GLY A 202 4.29 -13.48 -1.18
N SER A 203 5.56 -13.44 -1.59
CA SER A 203 6.63 -14.11 -0.84
C SER A 203 6.99 -13.39 0.45
N LEU A 204 7.46 -14.15 1.44
CA LEU A 204 7.97 -13.56 2.69
C LEU A 204 9.24 -12.71 2.47
N GLU A 205 10.01 -13.01 1.43
CA GLU A 205 11.17 -12.22 1.06
C GLU A 205 10.74 -10.81 0.61
N LEU A 206 9.75 -10.70 -0.28
CA LEU A 206 9.17 -9.41 -0.70
C LEU A 206 8.57 -8.65 0.49
N ALA A 207 7.85 -9.36 1.37
CA ALA A 207 7.25 -8.79 2.57
C ALA A 207 8.31 -8.15 3.50
N ARG A 208 9.40 -8.86 3.79
CA ARG A 208 10.50 -8.37 4.64
C ARG A 208 11.26 -7.22 3.99
N ALA A 209 11.59 -7.34 2.71
CA ALA A 209 12.28 -6.28 1.98
C ALA A 209 11.44 -4.99 1.93
N SER A 210 10.12 -5.12 1.73
CA SER A 210 9.19 -4.00 1.75
C SER A 210 9.09 -3.36 3.13
N ALA A 211 8.93 -4.15 4.18
CA ALA A 211 8.87 -3.64 5.56
C ALA A 211 10.15 -2.89 5.95
N GLU A 212 11.33 -3.36 5.53
CA GLU A 212 12.60 -2.68 5.79
C GLU A 212 12.65 -1.30 5.10
N GLN A 213 12.22 -1.21 3.82
CA GLN A 213 12.13 0.08 3.13
C GLN A 213 11.09 1.00 3.79
N MET A 214 9.95 0.45 4.21
CA MET A 214 8.88 1.19 4.85
C MET A 214 9.20 1.74 6.25
N ARG A 215 10.30 1.34 6.87
CA ARG A 215 10.85 2.00 8.07
C ARG A 215 11.30 3.44 7.78
N ARG A 216 11.71 3.71 6.56
CA ARG A 216 12.34 4.98 6.14
C ARG A 216 11.49 5.76 5.16
N PHE A 217 10.71 5.10 4.34
CA PHE A 217 9.98 5.69 3.22
C PHE A 217 8.48 5.44 3.33
N PRO A 218 7.63 6.43 3.00
CA PRO A 218 6.19 6.28 3.03
C PRO A 218 5.64 5.49 1.83
N ALA A 219 6.47 5.26 0.80
CA ALA A 219 6.11 4.47 -0.37
C ALA A 219 7.31 3.68 -0.89
N VAL A 220 7.02 2.53 -1.51
CA VAL A 220 8.04 1.59 -2.03
C VAL A 220 7.67 1.12 -3.42
N ILE A 221 8.60 1.26 -4.35
CA ILE A 221 8.48 0.73 -5.71
C ILE A 221 8.94 -0.73 -5.71
N TRP A 222 8.11 -1.60 -6.21
CA TRP A 222 8.45 -3.00 -6.51
C TRP A 222 8.80 -3.12 -8.00
N ALA A 223 10.07 -3.34 -8.28
CA ALA A 223 10.55 -3.40 -9.66
C ALA A 223 9.78 -4.45 -10.48
N SER A 224 9.30 -4.07 -11.66
CA SER A 224 8.53 -4.93 -12.57
C SER A 224 7.16 -5.39 -12.04
N HIS A 225 6.69 -4.81 -10.93
CA HIS A 225 5.45 -5.22 -10.27
C HIS A 225 4.52 -4.03 -10.03
N GLY A 226 4.90 -3.08 -9.19
CA GLY A 226 4.00 -1.98 -8.85
C GLY A 226 4.53 -1.00 -7.82
N LEU A 227 3.61 -0.37 -7.12
CA LEU A 227 3.84 0.63 -6.09
C LEU A 227 3.06 0.29 -4.84
N LEU A 228 3.68 0.44 -3.69
CA LEU A 228 3.10 0.33 -2.37
C LEU A 228 3.17 1.71 -1.69
N ALA A 229 2.06 2.23 -1.20
CA ALA A 229 1.99 3.49 -0.49
C ALA A 229 1.35 3.32 0.88
N SER A 230 1.83 4.06 1.89
CA SER A 230 1.20 4.15 3.20
C SER A 230 0.59 5.54 3.41
N GLY A 231 -0.40 5.63 4.29
CA GLY A 231 -1.04 6.88 4.66
C GLY A 231 -1.63 6.83 6.06
N GLU A 232 -1.90 8.01 6.64
CA GLU A 232 -2.66 8.13 7.88
C GLU A 232 -4.12 7.75 7.68
N GLY A 233 -4.66 8.09 6.49
CA GLY A 233 -6.00 7.73 6.03
C GLY A 233 -6.01 7.37 4.55
N PHE A 234 -7.20 7.07 4.05
CA PHE A 234 -7.38 6.61 2.67
C PHE A 234 -6.99 7.67 1.63
N ASP A 235 -7.35 8.93 1.87
CA ASP A 235 -7.03 10.03 0.95
C ASP A 235 -5.52 10.35 0.94
N ASP A 236 -4.82 10.22 2.08
CA ASP A 236 -3.37 10.41 2.14
C ASP A 236 -2.63 9.29 1.38
N ALA A 237 -3.00 8.02 1.59
CA ALA A 237 -2.42 6.90 0.87
C ALA A 237 -2.68 7.00 -0.65
N PHE A 238 -3.92 7.31 -1.05
CA PHE A 238 -4.29 7.51 -2.45
C PHE A 238 -3.58 8.71 -3.06
N GLY A 239 -3.56 9.85 -2.38
CA GLY A 239 -2.90 11.08 -2.84
C GLY A 239 -1.40 10.87 -3.06
N ARG A 240 -0.73 10.15 -2.14
CA ARG A 240 0.69 9.78 -2.27
C ARG A 240 0.93 8.90 -3.50
N MET A 241 0.13 7.85 -3.66
CA MET A 241 0.16 7.00 -4.86
C MET A 241 0.00 7.85 -6.12
N HIS A 242 -1.02 8.72 -6.16
CA HIS A 242 -1.36 9.54 -7.33
C HIS A 242 -0.26 10.55 -7.67
N ALA A 243 0.35 11.20 -6.69
CA ALA A 243 1.46 12.13 -6.92
C ALA A 243 2.70 11.42 -7.49
N ILE A 244 3.03 10.24 -6.95
CA ILE A 244 4.15 9.42 -7.46
C ILE A 244 3.89 9.01 -8.92
N VAL A 245 2.69 8.54 -9.22
CA VAL A 245 2.30 8.13 -10.58
C VAL A 245 2.34 9.33 -11.53
N LYS A 246 1.80 10.49 -11.13
CA LYS A 246 1.82 11.71 -11.94
C LYS A 246 3.26 12.15 -12.26
N ALA A 247 4.16 12.11 -11.28
CA ALA A 247 5.57 12.44 -11.49
C ALA A 247 6.25 11.44 -12.46
N ALA A 248 5.92 10.14 -12.35
CA ALA A 248 6.39 9.11 -13.26
C ALA A 248 5.89 9.32 -14.70
N ASP A 249 4.62 9.68 -14.88
CA ASP A 249 4.03 10.01 -16.18
C ASP A 249 4.74 11.20 -16.82
N ILE A 250 4.97 12.27 -16.05
CA ILE A 250 5.68 13.48 -16.52
C ILE A 250 7.11 13.12 -16.94
N HIS A 251 7.83 12.37 -16.10
CA HIS A 251 9.21 11.96 -16.40
C HIS A 251 9.29 11.15 -17.69
N LEU A 252 8.41 10.15 -17.88
CA LEU A 252 8.36 9.32 -19.08
C LEU A 252 7.98 10.12 -20.32
N ALA A 253 6.99 11.02 -20.23
CA ALA A 253 6.58 11.88 -21.33
C ALA A 253 7.73 12.82 -21.75
N ALA A 254 8.39 13.47 -20.79
CA ALA A 254 9.54 14.34 -21.04
C ALA A 254 10.72 13.55 -21.65
N ARG A 255 11.03 12.36 -21.13
CA ARG A 255 12.06 11.47 -21.67
C ARG A 255 11.77 11.08 -23.13
N THR A 256 10.53 10.69 -23.42
CA THR A 256 10.11 10.33 -24.79
C THR A 256 10.27 11.51 -25.74
N ALA A 257 9.79 12.69 -25.35
CA ALA A 257 9.91 13.91 -26.14
C ALA A 257 11.38 14.35 -26.34
N ASN A 258 12.25 14.00 -25.40
CA ASN A 258 13.68 14.33 -25.41
C ASN A 258 14.56 13.20 -26.04
N GLY A 259 13.99 12.39 -26.93
CA GLY A 259 14.71 11.36 -27.64
C GLY A 259 15.29 10.23 -26.76
N GLY A 260 14.68 9.97 -25.61
CA GLY A 260 15.07 8.94 -24.66
C GLY A 260 16.13 9.37 -23.63
N SER A 261 16.53 10.64 -23.64
CA SER A 261 17.51 11.19 -22.67
C SER A 261 16.84 11.53 -21.35
N ASP A 262 17.50 11.21 -20.23
CA ASP A 262 17.11 11.60 -18.87
C ASP A 262 17.69 12.98 -18.45
N ARG A 263 18.37 13.69 -19.36
CA ARG A 263 18.88 15.05 -19.14
C ARG A 263 17.89 16.06 -19.70
N PHE A 264 17.22 16.79 -18.84
CA PHE A 264 16.21 17.78 -19.23
C PHE A 264 16.77 19.22 -19.08
N PRO A 265 16.60 20.10 -20.10
CA PRO A 265 17.09 21.49 -20.03
C PRO A 265 16.55 22.30 -18.85
N ASN A 266 15.33 22.02 -18.41
CA ASN A 266 14.63 22.73 -17.34
C ASN A 266 14.31 21.80 -16.15
N GLU A 267 15.21 20.88 -15.82
CA GLU A 267 15.08 20.05 -14.63
C GLU A 267 15.11 20.89 -13.36
N LEU A 268 14.28 20.57 -12.34
CA LEU A 268 14.31 21.29 -11.07
C LEU A 268 15.67 21.13 -10.37
N PRO A 269 16.42 22.24 -10.13
CA PRO A 269 17.68 22.16 -9.41
C PRO A 269 17.50 21.78 -7.94
N ASP A 270 18.52 21.16 -7.35
CA ASP A 270 18.51 20.78 -5.92
C ASP A 270 18.27 22.00 -5.00
N ALA A 271 18.74 23.19 -5.38
CA ALA A 271 18.46 24.42 -4.64
C ALA A 271 16.96 24.78 -4.63
N THR A 272 16.24 24.54 -5.74
CA THR A 272 14.80 24.75 -5.81
C THR A 272 14.06 23.72 -4.96
N LEU A 273 14.47 22.45 -4.96
CA LEU A 273 13.87 21.40 -4.11
C LEU A 273 14.00 21.77 -2.61
N ARG A 274 15.19 22.28 -2.19
CA ARG A 274 15.38 22.79 -0.82
C ARG A 274 14.48 23.98 -0.51
N ALA A 275 14.43 24.96 -1.39
CA ALA A 275 13.60 26.16 -1.18
C ALA A 275 12.12 25.83 -1.06
N ILE A 276 11.61 24.83 -1.81
CA ILE A 276 10.23 24.34 -1.67
C ILE A 276 10.03 23.71 -0.30
N ALA A 277 10.93 22.83 0.13
CA ALA A 277 10.81 22.15 1.43
C ALA A 277 10.89 23.17 2.58
N GLU A 278 11.85 24.08 2.56
CA GLU A 278 12.00 25.15 3.56
C GLU A 278 10.76 26.06 3.63
N GLY A 279 10.26 26.49 2.47
CA GLY A 279 9.08 27.36 2.38
C GLY A 279 7.80 26.73 2.94
N LEU A 280 7.76 25.40 3.00
CA LEU A 280 6.62 24.61 3.51
C LEU A 280 6.89 23.99 4.88
N GLY A 281 8.06 24.22 5.48
CA GLY A 281 8.44 23.64 6.77
C GLY A 281 8.63 22.11 6.74
N LEU A 282 8.98 21.54 5.57
CA LEU A 282 9.17 20.11 5.37
C LEU A 282 10.64 19.72 5.60
N GLN A 283 10.84 18.51 6.11
CA GLN A 283 12.17 17.91 6.22
C GLN A 283 12.51 17.07 5.01
N LEU A 284 13.25 17.65 4.06
CA LEU A 284 13.71 16.96 2.87
C LEU A 284 14.86 16.01 3.20
N ASN A 285 14.87 14.82 2.61
CA ASN A 285 15.97 13.88 2.77
C ASN A 285 17.22 14.36 2.00
N GLU A 286 18.09 15.10 2.67
CA GLU A 286 19.31 15.68 2.11
C GLU A 286 20.28 14.64 1.53
N ALA A 287 20.20 13.35 1.96
CA ALA A 287 21.05 12.30 1.40
C ALA A 287 20.77 12.03 -0.07
N PHE A 288 19.63 12.48 -0.59
CA PHE A 288 19.27 12.34 -2.01
C PHE A 288 19.59 13.57 -2.84
N LEU A 289 20.00 14.68 -2.23
CA LEU A 289 20.47 15.88 -2.90
C LEU A 289 22.00 15.84 -3.08
N GLY A 290 22.53 16.70 -3.96
CA GLY A 290 23.97 16.81 -4.23
C GLY A 290 24.53 15.78 -5.21
N GLY A 291 25.47 16.25 -6.07
CA GLY A 291 26.50 15.52 -6.81
C GLY A 291 26.11 14.27 -7.59
N GLU A 292 25.68 14.41 -8.83
CA GLU A 292 26.27 13.63 -9.92
C GLU A 292 27.50 14.42 -10.37
N GLY A 293 28.68 13.87 -10.11
CA GLY A 293 29.92 14.42 -10.61
C GLY A 293 30.82 15.02 -9.54
N ALA A 294 31.54 14.21 -8.82
CA ALA A 294 32.95 14.39 -8.49
C ALA A 294 33.70 13.19 -9.01
#